data_0e110169ffdc7ae46cfcc755573c7598
#
_entry.id   0e110169ffdc7ae46cfcc755573c7598
#
_cell.length_a   1.000
_cell.length_b   1.000
_cell.length_c   1.000
_cell.angle_alpha   90.00
_cell.angle_beta   90.00
_cell.angle_gamma   90.00
#
_symmetry.space_group_name_H-M   'P 1'
#
loop_
_entity.id
_entity.type
_entity.pdbx_description
1 polymer ?
#
loop_
_entity_poly.entity_id
_entity_poly.type
_entity_poly.pdbx_seq_one_letter_code
_entity_poly.pdbx_strand_id
1 'polypeptide(L)'
;MNPPITDMAALGRQLRCPEGALAQEVADYIFASNEYMIRQTIDRLFLTSGERILEVGFGNGGHLPYLFAQGDNLHYTGIERSEEMLLRAREQYMSLIEQGKAVFLKATEGAMPRLPEEAFEVFFSVNTYYFIQDLRGYFERLYPMLTHGGRLSLGYIDKDFGERMPFTKEVFTFYTNEQIGQWLLEVGFSSFGISSYTEEIFSKNGRTVTRPFHIAMAIK
;
A
#
# COMPACT_ATOMS: atom_id res chain seq x y z
N MET A 1 16.99 -17.86 15.01
CA MET A 1 16.93 -17.39 13.62
C MET A 1 16.24 -18.47 12.79
N ASN A 2 15.06 -18.17 12.24
CA ASN A 2 14.43 -19.08 11.29
C ASN A 2 15.28 -19.16 10.01
N PRO A 3 15.36 -20.32 9.33
CA PRO A 3 16.10 -20.42 8.08
C PRO A 3 15.53 -19.43 7.05
N PRO A 4 16.40 -18.80 6.24
CA PRO A 4 15.93 -17.89 5.21
C PRO A 4 14.97 -18.62 4.25
N ILE A 5 13.89 -17.97 3.82
CA ILE A 5 13.01 -18.53 2.80
C ILE A 5 13.83 -18.69 1.52
N THR A 6 14.18 -19.92 1.19
CA THR A 6 14.96 -20.26 -0.01
C THR A 6 14.06 -20.51 -1.23
N ASP A 7 12.78 -20.85 -0.99
CA ASP A 7 11.76 -20.98 -2.03
C ASP A 7 11.24 -19.58 -2.43
N MET A 8 11.53 -19.17 -3.66
CA MET A 8 11.13 -17.85 -4.18
C MET A 8 9.61 -17.73 -4.33
N ALA A 9 8.91 -18.79 -4.66
CA ALA A 9 7.45 -18.80 -4.73
C ALA A 9 6.83 -18.61 -3.33
N ALA A 10 7.38 -19.30 -2.32
CA ALA A 10 6.96 -19.11 -0.92
C ALA A 10 7.24 -17.68 -0.45
N LEU A 11 8.38 -17.08 -0.82
CA LEU A 11 8.66 -15.69 -0.52
C LEU A 11 7.62 -14.76 -1.17
N GLY A 12 7.28 -14.97 -2.44
CA GLY A 12 6.26 -14.17 -3.14
C GLY A 12 4.90 -14.25 -2.43
N ARG A 13 4.49 -15.43 -1.98
CA ARG A 13 3.24 -15.61 -1.19
C ARG A 13 3.29 -14.85 0.13
N GLN A 14 4.40 -14.93 0.87
CA GLN A 14 4.58 -14.20 2.12
C GLN A 14 4.61 -12.67 1.93
N LEU A 15 5.17 -12.18 0.82
CA LEU A 15 5.13 -10.75 0.48
C LEU A 15 3.69 -10.27 0.20
N ARG A 16 2.85 -11.14 -0.38
CA ARG A 16 1.44 -10.85 -0.65
C ARG A 16 0.58 -10.90 0.60
N CYS A 17 0.86 -11.82 1.52
CA CYS A 17 0.08 -12.03 2.74
C CYS A 17 0.97 -12.71 3.78
N PRO A 18 1.65 -11.94 4.64
CA PRO A 18 2.46 -12.52 5.72
C PRO A 18 1.59 -13.38 6.64
N GLU A 19 1.97 -14.65 6.83
CA GLU A 19 1.23 -15.59 7.68
C GLU A 19 2.15 -16.58 8.39
N GLY A 20 1.66 -17.16 9.49
CA GLY A 20 2.35 -18.17 10.28
C GLY A 20 3.59 -17.64 11.02
N ALA A 21 4.49 -18.53 11.41
CA ALA A 21 5.61 -18.21 12.29
C ALA A 21 6.59 -17.15 11.75
N LEU A 22 6.61 -16.93 10.43
CA LEU A 22 7.49 -15.95 9.78
C LEU A 22 6.82 -14.60 9.50
N ALA A 23 5.52 -14.48 9.75
CA ALA A 23 4.75 -13.30 9.38
C ALA A 23 5.37 -11.99 9.89
N GLN A 24 5.77 -11.97 11.17
CA GLN A 24 6.38 -10.78 11.77
C GLN A 24 7.72 -10.41 11.12
N GLU A 25 8.62 -11.37 11.01
CA GLU A 25 9.96 -11.14 10.47
C GLU A 25 9.88 -10.65 9.01
N VAL A 26 8.97 -11.25 8.23
CA VAL A 26 8.71 -10.84 6.84
C VAL A 26 8.12 -9.43 6.79
N ALA A 27 7.12 -9.13 7.62
CA ALA A 27 6.48 -7.81 7.64
C ALA A 27 7.43 -6.69 8.06
N ASP A 28 8.27 -6.94 9.07
CA ASP A 28 9.28 -5.97 9.54
C ASP A 28 10.35 -5.74 8.46
N TYR A 29 10.77 -6.80 7.76
CA TYR A 29 11.67 -6.69 6.62
C TYR A 29 11.05 -5.90 5.45
N ILE A 30 9.77 -6.18 5.11
CA ILE A 30 9.03 -5.45 4.08
C ILE A 30 8.97 -3.97 4.44
N PHE A 31 8.59 -3.65 5.67
CA PHE A 31 8.51 -2.26 6.14
C PHE A 31 9.85 -1.55 6.03
N ALA A 32 10.92 -2.13 6.62
CA ALA A 32 12.25 -1.53 6.57
C ALA A 32 12.77 -1.33 5.13
N SER A 33 12.46 -2.28 4.24
CA SER A 33 12.86 -2.19 2.83
C SER A 33 12.07 -1.16 2.03
N ASN A 34 10.87 -0.80 2.47
CA ASN A 34 9.96 0.09 1.75
C ASN A 34 9.77 1.44 2.45
N GLU A 35 10.41 1.67 3.60
CA GLU A 35 10.18 2.86 4.42
C GLU A 35 10.33 4.16 3.65
N TYR A 36 11.37 4.27 2.81
CA TYR A 36 11.59 5.46 2.00
C TYR A 36 10.44 5.69 1.00
N MET A 37 10.06 4.66 0.24
CA MET A 37 8.93 4.74 -0.69
C MET A 37 7.62 5.07 0.02
N ILE A 38 7.37 4.48 1.19
CA ILE A 38 6.18 4.75 2.01
C ILE A 38 6.15 6.23 2.42
N ARG A 39 7.25 6.76 2.97
CA ARG A 39 7.36 8.16 3.37
C ARG A 39 7.16 9.10 2.18
N GLN A 40 7.82 8.85 1.05
CA GLN A 40 7.65 9.63 -0.17
C GLN A 40 6.19 9.61 -0.68
N THR A 41 5.50 8.47 -0.54
CA THR A 41 4.08 8.37 -0.92
C THR A 41 3.20 9.19 0.03
N ILE A 42 3.45 9.12 1.34
CA ILE A 42 2.71 9.89 2.36
C ILE A 42 2.96 11.39 2.18
N ASP A 43 4.20 11.84 1.95
CA ASP A 43 4.53 13.25 1.74
C ASP A 43 3.76 13.85 0.55
N ARG A 44 3.54 13.04 -0.49
CA ARG A 44 2.76 13.44 -1.67
C ARG A 44 1.25 13.47 -1.45
N LEU A 45 0.76 13.00 -0.32
CA LEU A 45 -0.65 13.14 0.03
C LEU A 45 -1.01 14.59 0.36
N PHE A 46 -0.04 15.41 0.77
CA PHE A 46 -0.27 16.79 1.20
C PHE A 46 -1.43 16.89 2.21
N LEU A 47 -1.34 16.06 3.26
CA LEU A 47 -2.42 15.92 4.23
C LEU A 47 -2.74 17.24 4.92
N THR A 48 -4.04 17.49 5.10
CA THR A 48 -4.57 18.61 5.83
C THR A 48 -5.36 18.14 7.05
N SER A 49 -5.58 19.05 8.02
CA SER A 49 -6.29 18.71 9.26
C SER A 49 -7.69 18.17 8.98
N GLY A 50 -8.06 17.10 9.70
CA GLY A 50 -9.41 16.53 9.69
C GLY A 50 -9.70 15.56 8.53
N GLU A 51 -8.74 15.28 7.67
CA GLU A 51 -8.97 14.39 6.53
C GLU A 51 -9.17 12.92 6.92
N ARG A 52 -10.07 12.26 6.20
CA ARG A 52 -10.34 10.82 6.30
C ARG A 52 -9.52 10.09 5.24
N ILE A 53 -8.69 9.19 5.70
CA ILE A 53 -7.69 8.48 4.90
C ILE A 53 -8.07 7.02 4.82
N LEU A 54 -8.08 6.46 3.60
CA LEU A 54 -8.19 5.04 3.33
C LEU A 54 -6.85 4.50 2.83
N GLU A 55 -6.33 3.49 3.49
CA GLU A 55 -5.17 2.73 3.02
C GLU A 55 -5.52 1.27 2.78
N VAL A 56 -5.01 0.69 1.70
CA VAL A 56 -5.11 -0.76 1.45
C VAL A 56 -3.71 -1.37 1.45
N GLY A 57 -3.54 -2.40 2.29
CA GLY A 57 -2.28 -3.11 2.45
C GLY A 57 -1.30 -2.42 3.38
N PHE A 58 -1.76 -2.05 4.59
CA PHE A 58 -0.93 -1.32 5.56
C PHE A 58 0.20 -2.16 6.19
N GLY A 59 0.21 -3.48 5.98
CA GLY A 59 1.24 -4.38 6.51
C GLY A 59 1.32 -4.37 8.04
N ASN A 60 2.52 -4.12 8.59
CA ASN A 60 2.69 -4.02 10.05
C ASN A 60 2.27 -2.66 10.65
N GLY A 61 1.85 -1.70 9.82
CA GLY A 61 1.43 -0.37 10.25
C GLY A 61 2.55 0.52 10.81
N GLY A 62 3.83 0.15 10.66
CA GLY A 62 4.95 0.88 11.24
C GLY A 62 5.08 2.34 10.78
N HIS A 63 4.45 2.71 9.68
CA HIS A 63 4.41 4.07 9.14
C HIS A 63 3.33 4.97 9.77
N LEU A 64 2.36 4.42 10.50
CA LEU A 64 1.25 5.20 11.02
C LEU A 64 1.66 6.36 11.93
N PRO A 65 2.69 6.24 12.81
CA PRO A 65 3.16 7.40 13.56
C PRO A 65 3.63 8.55 12.65
N TYR A 66 4.28 8.22 11.52
CA TYR A 66 4.70 9.21 10.53
C TYR A 66 3.50 9.83 9.81
N LEU A 67 2.51 9.01 9.42
CA LEU A 67 1.28 9.49 8.79
C LEU A 67 0.53 10.49 9.69
N PHE A 68 0.30 10.11 10.95
CA PHE A 68 -0.42 10.98 11.90
C PHE A 68 0.34 12.25 12.29
N ALA A 69 1.65 12.29 12.07
CA ALA A 69 2.45 13.50 12.25
C ALA A 69 2.30 14.52 11.09
N GLN A 70 1.66 14.14 9.97
CA GLN A 70 1.49 15.02 8.80
C GLN A 70 0.31 15.97 8.91
N GLY A 71 -0.60 15.77 9.88
CA GLY A 71 -1.76 16.65 10.06
C GLY A 71 -2.50 16.39 11.36
N ASP A 72 -3.24 17.40 11.82
CA ASP A 72 -4.05 17.28 13.02
C ASP A 72 -5.42 16.63 12.72
N ASN A 73 -5.98 15.92 13.72
CA ASN A 73 -7.32 15.34 13.64
C ASN A 73 -7.56 14.43 12.42
N LEU A 74 -6.54 13.74 11.95
CA LEU A 74 -6.66 12.78 10.89
C LEU A 74 -7.49 11.57 11.35
N HIS A 75 -8.29 11.02 10.43
CA HIS A 75 -9.03 9.78 10.61
C HIS A 75 -8.55 8.73 9.60
N TYR A 76 -8.14 7.60 10.10
CA TYR A 76 -7.53 6.55 9.30
C TYR A 76 -8.39 5.29 9.24
N THR A 77 -8.57 4.75 8.04
CA THR A 77 -9.13 3.42 7.81
C THR A 77 -8.11 2.57 7.06
N GLY A 78 -7.58 1.55 7.71
CA GLY A 78 -6.65 0.60 7.11
C GLY A 78 -7.34 -0.70 6.75
N ILE A 79 -7.09 -1.21 5.54
CA ILE A 79 -7.55 -2.52 5.09
C ILE A 79 -6.34 -3.43 4.90
N GLU A 80 -6.35 -4.60 5.52
CA GLU A 80 -5.25 -5.56 5.43
C GLU A 80 -5.78 -6.99 5.24
N ARG A 81 -5.04 -7.78 4.47
CA ARG A 81 -5.37 -9.17 4.17
C ARG A 81 -4.85 -10.15 5.21
N SER A 82 -3.66 -9.90 5.75
CA SER A 82 -3.05 -10.73 6.77
C SER A 82 -3.77 -10.57 8.10
N GLU A 83 -4.30 -11.67 8.66
CA GLU A 83 -4.92 -11.68 9.99
C GLU A 83 -3.91 -11.30 11.06
N GLU A 84 -2.68 -11.82 10.96
CA GLU A 84 -1.63 -11.51 11.93
C GLU A 84 -1.31 -10.02 11.95
N MET A 85 -1.19 -9.39 10.78
CA MET A 85 -0.91 -7.95 10.69
C MET A 85 -2.09 -7.13 11.22
N LEU A 86 -3.32 -7.55 10.89
CA LEU A 86 -4.53 -6.89 11.38
C LEU A 86 -4.64 -6.92 12.91
N LEU A 87 -4.42 -8.08 13.53
CA LEU A 87 -4.47 -8.23 14.99
C LEU A 87 -3.40 -7.37 15.67
N ARG A 88 -2.18 -7.37 15.15
CA ARG A 88 -1.07 -6.56 15.66
C ARG A 88 -1.34 -5.07 15.56
N ALA A 89 -1.83 -4.60 14.40
CA ALA A 89 -2.16 -3.19 14.24
C ALA A 89 -3.26 -2.76 15.23
N ARG A 90 -4.27 -3.61 15.45
CA ARG A 90 -5.32 -3.33 16.45
C ARG A 90 -4.78 -3.25 17.87
N GLU A 91 -3.86 -4.13 18.23
CA GLU A 91 -3.21 -4.10 19.55
C GLU A 91 -2.30 -2.86 19.68
N GLN A 92 -1.42 -2.64 18.73
CA GLN A 92 -0.45 -1.54 18.75
C GLN A 92 -1.11 -0.16 18.75
N TYR A 93 -2.22 0.00 18.03
CA TYR A 93 -2.92 1.28 17.85
C TYR A 93 -4.26 1.34 18.59
N MET A 94 -4.42 0.55 19.66
CA MET A 94 -5.65 0.53 20.48
C MET A 94 -6.08 1.91 20.93
N SER A 95 -5.15 2.75 21.36
CA SER A 95 -5.46 4.13 21.77
C SER A 95 -6.05 4.98 20.65
N LEU A 96 -5.59 4.81 19.40
CA LEU A 96 -6.18 5.51 18.24
C LEU A 96 -7.59 4.99 17.92
N ILE A 97 -7.81 3.69 18.11
CA ILE A 97 -9.14 3.08 17.93
C ILE A 97 -10.12 3.60 18.98
N GLU A 98 -9.73 3.63 20.25
CA GLU A 98 -10.54 4.14 21.36
C GLU A 98 -10.88 5.62 21.20
N GLN A 99 -9.98 6.41 20.59
CA GLN A 99 -10.21 7.80 20.25
C GLN A 99 -11.06 8.00 18.98
N GLY A 100 -11.46 6.92 18.30
CA GLY A 100 -12.18 7.00 17.02
C GLY A 100 -11.36 7.53 15.86
N LYS A 101 -10.02 7.54 15.98
CA LYS A 101 -9.10 8.04 14.95
C LYS A 101 -8.62 6.99 14.00
N ALA A 102 -8.70 5.71 14.35
CA ALA A 102 -8.27 4.61 13.49
C ALA A 102 -9.29 3.47 13.47
N VAL A 103 -9.50 2.90 12.29
CA VAL A 103 -10.28 1.69 12.06
C VAL A 103 -9.44 0.71 11.23
N PHE A 104 -9.35 -0.55 11.65
CA PHE A 104 -8.63 -1.59 10.93
C PHE A 104 -9.60 -2.69 10.49
N LEU A 105 -9.69 -2.90 9.18
CA LEU A 105 -10.62 -3.81 8.53
C LEU A 105 -9.88 -4.94 7.83
N LYS A 106 -10.48 -6.12 7.84
CA LYS A 106 -9.96 -7.27 7.09
C LYS A 106 -10.40 -7.21 5.64
N ALA A 107 -9.46 -7.35 4.71
CA ALA A 107 -9.78 -7.67 3.33
C ALA A 107 -10.17 -9.14 3.24
N THR A 108 -11.31 -9.43 2.62
CA THR A 108 -11.68 -10.79 2.23
C THR A 108 -11.06 -11.13 0.87
N GLU A 109 -10.92 -12.43 0.58
CA GLU A 109 -10.30 -12.87 -0.67
C GLU A 109 -11.04 -12.30 -1.89
N GLY A 110 -10.32 -11.51 -2.70
CA GLY A 110 -10.86 -10.89 -3.92
C GLY A 110 -11.83 -9.72 -3.73
N ALA A 111 -12.14 -9.32 -2.48
CA ALA A 111 -13.09 -8.24 -2.24
C ALA A 111 -12.61 -7.25 -1.18
N MET A 112 -12.68 -5.97 -1.52
CA MET A 112 -12.60 -4.88 -0.56
C MET A 112 -13.90 -4.85 0.27
N PRO A 113 -13.84 -4.57 1.60
CA PRO A 113 -15.06 -4.35 2.38
C PRO A 113 -15.90 -3.24 1.74
N ARG A 114 -17.22 -3.37 1.83
CA ARG A 114 -18.11 -2.28 1.40
C ARG A 114 -17.91 -1.09 2.35
N LEU A 115 -17.45 0.02 1.78
CA LEU A 115 -17.30 1.30 2.47
C LEU A 115 -18.30 2.29 1.86
N PRO A 116 -18.72 3.31 2.65
CA PRO A 116 -19.63 4.33 2.14
C PRO A 116 -19.03 5.11 0.96
N GLU A 117 -19.88 5.61 0.09
CA GLU A 117 -19.49 6.56 -0.94
C GLU A 117 -19.10 7.91 -0.30
N GLU A 118 -18.19 8.65 -0.94
CA GLU A 118 -17.70 9.96 -0.52
C GLU A 118 -17.23 10.01 0.95
N ALA A 119 -16.67 8.87 1.42
CA ALA A 119 -16.24 8.73 2.79
C ALA A 119 -14.80 9.18 3.05
N PHE A 120 -13.97 9.36 2.01
CA PHE A 120 -12.54 9.61 2.15
C PHE A 120 -12.07 10.75 1.26
N GLU A 121 -11.27 11.66 1.83
CA GLU A 121 -10.54 12.69 1.08
C GLU A 121 -9.28 12.12 0.43
N VAL A 122 -8.73 11.05 1.00
CA VAL A 122 -7.47 10.47 0.57
C VAL A 122 -7.56 8.97 0.51
N PHE A 123 -7.09 8.41 -0.59
CA PHE A 123 -6.73 7.00 -0.71
C PHE A 123 -5.25 6.86 -1.00
N PHE A 124 -4.57 5.93 -0.33
CA PHE A 124 -3.24 5.54 -0.75
C PHE A 124 -2.97 4.05 -0.55
N SER A 125 -1.96 3.57 -1.24
CA SER A 125 -1.49 2.19 -1.13
C SER A 125 -0.04 2.11 -1.60
N VAL A 126 0.79 1.30 -0.94
CA VAL A 126 2.18 1.12 -1.32
C VAL A 126 2.48 -0.35 -1.53
N ASN A 127 3.06 -0.67 -2.68
CA ASN A 127 3.47 -2.03 -3.06
C ASN A 127 2.39 -3.11 -2.99
N THR A 128 1.13 -2.74 -3.28
CA THR A 128 -0.04 -3.64 -3.17
C THR A 128 -0.68 -3.96 -4.50
N TYR A 129 -0.63 -3.03 -5.47
CA TYR A 129 -1.37 -3.16 -6.73
C TYR A 129 -0.97 -4.41 -7.53
N TYR A 130 0.23 -4.90 -7.37
CA TYR A 130 0.72 -6.13 -8.04
C TYR A 130 -0.11 -7.37 -7.74
N PHE A 131 -0.80 -7.38 -6.62
CA PHE A 131 -1.62 -8.50 -6.16
C PHE A 131 -3.07 -8.40 -6.64
N ILE A 132 -3.38 -7.37 -7.44
CA ILE A 132 -4.71 -7.09 -7.99
C ILE A 132 -4.69 -7.39 -9.48
N GLN A 133 -5.38 -8.47 -9.88
CA GLN A 133 -5.40 -8.91 -11.29
C GLN A 133 -6.26 -8.00 -12.17
N ASP A 134 -7.33 -7.44 -11.64
CA ASP A 134 -8.21 -6.48 -12.30
C ASP A 134 -8.03 -5.10 -11.64
N LEU A 135 -6.94 -4.41 -11.98
CA LEU A 135 -6.61 -3.11 -11.40
C LEU A 135 -7.60 -2.02 -11.87
N ARG A 136 -8.11 -2.10 -13.09
CA ARG A 136 -9.13 -1.17 -13.57
C ARG A 136 -10.43 -1.29 -12.75
N GLY A 137 -10.97 -2.50 -12.61
CA GLY A 137 -12.15 -2.76 -11.78
C GLY A 137 -11.92 -2.45 -10.30
N TYR A 138 -10.66 -2.51 -9.83
CA TYR A 138 -10.29 -2.03 -8.49
C TYR A 138 -10.45 -0.52 -8.37
N PHE A 139 -10.01 0.25 -9.35
CA PHE A 139 -10.21 1.72 -9.37
C PHE A 139 -11.69 2.08 -9.49
N GLU A 140 -12.49 1.34 -10.28
CA GLU A 140 -13.94 1.53 -10.38
C GLU A 140 -14.64 1.37 -9.01
N ARG A 141 -14.15 0.48 -8.16
CA ARG A 141 -14.66 0.30 -6.78
C ARG A 141 -14.18 1.37 -5.80
N LEU A 142 -12.96 1.89 -5.99
CA LEU A 142 -12.39 2.93 -5.14
C LEU A 142 -12.98 4.31 -5.42
N TYR A 143 -13.19 4.62 -6.69
CA TYR A 143 -13.58 5.95 -7.15
C TYR A 143 -14.82 6.51 -6.41
N PRO A 144 -15.94 5.77 -6.25
CA PRO A 144 -17.09 6.30 -5.51
C PRO A 144 -16.80 6.57 -4.03
N MET A 145 -15.84 5.88 -3.41
CA MET A 145 -15.50 6.07 -2.00
C MET A 145 -14.78 7.39 -1.71
N LEU A 146 -14.11 7.96 -2.73
CA LEU A 146 -13.47 9.27 -2.61
C LEU A 146 -14.50 10.39 -2.70
N THR A 147 -14.31 11.44 -1.92
CA THR A 147 -15.05 12.70 -2.04
C THR A 147 -14.73 13.39 -3.37
N HIS A 148 -15.56 14.34 -3.79
CA HIS A 148 -15.22 15.20 -4.91
C HIS A 148 -13.98 16.04 -4.58
N GLY A 149 -13.01 16.06 -5.50
CA GLY A 149 -11.68 16.61 -5.24
C GLY A 149 -10.77 15.74 -4.37
N GLY A 150 -11.24 14.56 -3.98
CA GLY A 150 -10.46 13.57 -3.26
C GLY A 150 -9.31 13.03 -4.12
N ARG A 151 -8.24 12.58 -3.48
CA ARG A 151 -7.01 12.18 -4.16
C ARG A 151 -6.61 10.74 -3.87
N LEU A 152 -6.08 10.11 -4.90
CA LEU A 152 -5.50 8.76 -4.86
C LEU A 152 -3.99 8.86 -5.02
N SER A 153 -3.23 8.09 -4.22
CA SER A 153 -1.79 7.92 -4.37
C SER A 153 -1.40 6.45 -4.34
N LEU A 154 -0.61 6.02 -5.32
CA LEU A 154 -0.05 4.67 -5.40
C LEU A 154 1.47 4.75 -5.44
N GLY A 155 2.16 4.18 -4.45
CA GLY A 155 3.60 3.95 -4.47
C GLY A 155 3.91 2.52 -4.94
N TYR A 156 4.78 2.34 -5.93
CA TYR A 156 5.08 1.02 -6.47
C TYR A 156 6.44 0.95 -7.15
N ILE A 157 7.07 -0.23 -7.11
CA ILE A 157 8.33 -0.47 -7.81
C ILE A 157 8.12 -0.46 -9.33
N ASP A 158 9.17 -0.05 -10.04
CA ASP A 158 9.20 -0.10 -11.50
C ASP A 158 8.91 -1.50 -12.05
N LYS A 159 8.13 -1.58 -13.12
CA LYS A 159 7.71 -2.85 -13.74
C LYS A 159 8.90 -3.69 -14.17
N ASP A 160 9.83 -3.10 -14.94
CA ASP A 160 10.97 -3.84 -15.51
C ASP A 160 11.92 -4.31 -14.39
N PHE A 161 12.04 -3.54 -13.31
CA PHE A 161 12.78 -3.95 -12.13
C PHE A 161 12.07 -5.11 -11.43
N GLY A 162 10.76 -5.00 -11.19
CA GLY A 162 9.96 -6.01 -10.50
C GLY A 162 9.92 -7.35 -11.22
N GLU A 163 9.73 -7.36 -12.53
CA GLU A 163 9.68 -8.59 -13.36
C GLU A 163 10.99 -9.37 -13.36
N ARG A 164 12.13 -8.74 -13.09
CA ARG A 164 13.42 -9.41 -12.95
C ARG A 164 13.61 -10.12 -11.61
N MET A 165 12.77 -9.83 -10.61
CA MET A 165 12.89 -10.46 -9.31
C MET A 165 12.34 -11.88 -9.34
N PRO A 166 13.09 -12.90 -8.84
CA PRO A 166 12.68 -14.29 -8.98
C PRO A 166 11.41 -14.65 -8.21
N PHE A 167 11.08 -13.91 -7.14
CA PHE A 167 9.93 -14.14 -6.27
C PHE A 167 8.61 -13.55 -6.80
N THR A 168 8.65 -12.78 -7.89
CA THR A 168 7.45 -12.12 -8.42
C THR A 168 6.66 -12.96 -9.43
N LYS A 169 7.28 -14.01 -9.98
CA LYS A 169 6.79 -14.76 -11.16
C LYS A 169 5.39 -15.38 -11.00
N GLU A 170 5.01 -15.77 -9.79
CA GLU A 170 3.76 -16.53 -9.60
C GLU A 170 2.58 -15.67 -9.08
N VAL A 171 2.88 -14.63 -8.32
CA VAL A 171 1.84 -13.92 -7.55
C VAL A 171 1.74 -12.43 -7.85
N PHE A 172 2.66 -11.88 -8.65
CA PHE A 172 2.68 -10.48 -9.00
C PHE A 172 2.18 -10.27 -10.43
N THR A 173 1.39 -9.23 -10.63
CA THR A 173 1.00 -8.72 -11.95
C THR A 173 1.47 -7.27 -12.05
N PHE A 174 2.35 -7.00 -13.01
CA PHE A 174 2.87 -5.65 -13.23
C PHE A 174 2.15 -4.96 -14.37
N TYR A 175 1.85 -3.68 -14.18
CA TYR A 175 1.24 -2.82 -15.17
C TYR A 175 2.18 -1.67 -15.52
N THR A 176 2.09 -1.16 -16.73
CA THR A 176 2.88 0.01 -17.13
C THR A 176 2.27 1.29 -16.57
N ASN A 177 3.08 2.34 -16.48
CA ASN A 177 2.62 3.66 -16.05
C ASN A 177 1.48 4.19 -16.95
N GLU A 178 1.56 3.91 -18.25
CA GLU A 178 0.54 4.29 -19.24
C GLU A 178 -0.78 3.56 -18.98
N GLN A 179 -0.74 2.25 -18.69
CA GLN A 179 -1.94 1.47 -18.36
C GLN A 179 -2.61 2.01 -17.09
N ILE A 180 -1.83 2.26 -16.02
CA ILE A 180 -2.35 2.80 -14.77
C ILE A 180 -3.02 4.15 -15.02
N GLY A 181 -2.33 5.07 -15.71
CA GLY A 181 -2.86 6.39 -16.00
C GLY A 181 -4.12 6.37 -16.88
N GLN A 182 -4.12 5.53 -17.92
CA GLN A 182 -5.28 5.35 -18.79
C GLN A 182 -6.50 4.88 -17.99
N TRP A 183 -6.36 3.86 -17.16
CA TRP A 183 -7.48 3.34 -16.35
C TRP A 183 -7.99 4.34 -15.32
N LEU A 184 -7.11 5.12 -14.70
CA LEU A 184 -7.54 6.18 -13.79
C LEU A 184 -8.44 7.21 -14.53
N LEU A 185 -8.06 7.64 -15.74
CA LEU A 185 -8.88 8.56 -16.55
C LEU A 185 -10.19 7.90 -17.00
N GLU A 186 -10.16 6.65 -17.47
CA GLU A 186 -11.36 5.92 -17.90
C GLU A 186 -12.38 5.73 -16.78
N VAL A 187 -11.93 5.58 -15.54
CA VAL A 187 -12.79 5.46 -14.34
C VAL A 187 -13.42 6.79 -13.95
N GLY A 188 -12.82 7.92 -14.36
CA GLY A 188 -13.37 9.25 -14.12
C GLY A 188 -12.50 10.19 -13.30
N PHE A 189 -11.28 9.81 -12.94
CA PHE A 189 -10.35 10.76 -12.33
C PHE A 189 -10.08 11.91 -13.31
N SER A 190 -10.15 13.15 -12.82
CA SER A 190 -10.04 14.36 -13.65
C SER A 190 -8.61 14.63 -14.12
N SER A 191 -7.63 14.15 -13.38
CA SER A 191 -6.21 14.28 -13.71
C SER A 191 -5.39 13.18 -13.05
N PHE A 192 -4.23 12.89 -13.64
CA PHE A 192 -3.21 12.06 -13.01
C PHE A 192 -1.81 12.57 -13.34
N GLY A 193 -0.87 12.18 -12.47
CA GLY A 193 0.55 12.42 -12.70
C GLY A 193 1.39 11.31 -12.08
N ILE A 194 2.54 11.00 -12.65
CA ILE A 194 3.47 10.00 -12.16
C ILE A 194 4.83 10.64 -11.92
N SER A 195 5.35 10.46 -10.71
CA SER A 195 6.71 10.86 -10.35
C SER A 195 7.58 9.62 -10.19
N SER A 196 8.79 9.66 -10.75
CA SER A 196 9.75 8.54 -10.70
C SER A 196 10.89 8.87 -9.74
N TYR A 197 11.29 7.87 -8.97
CA TYR A 197 12.34 7.95 -7.94
C TYR A 197 13.27 6.75 -8.04
N THR A 198 14.39 6.87 -7.36
CA THR A 198 15.29 5.75 -7.08
C THR A 198 15.65 5.73 -5.60
N GLU A 199 15.84 4.56 -5.06
CA GLU A 199 16.33 4.36 -3.69
C GLU A 199 17.40 3.26 -3.65
N GLU A 200 18.22 3.29 -2.63
CA GLU A 200 19.16 2.21 -2.38
C GLU A 200 18.61 1.29 -1.28
N ILE A 201 18.46 0.01 -1.59
CA ILE A 201 18.02 -1.00 -0.65
C ILE A 201 19.11 -2.05 -0.44
N PHE A 202 19.17 -2.62 0.75
CA PHE A 202 20.03 -3.76 1.02
C PHE A 202 19.28 -5.05 0.63
N SER A 203 19.84 -5.77 -0.35
CA SER A 203 19.35 -7.09 -0.69
C SER A 203 19.64 -8.08 0.45
N LYS A 204 18.90 -9.19 0.52
CA LYS A 204 19.15 -10.27 1.50
C LYS A 204 20.59 -10.83 1.43
N ASN A 205 21.28 -10.61 0.33
CA ASN A 205 22.67 -11.03 0.12
C ASN A 205 23.69 -9.96 0.56
N GLY A 206 23.26 -8.91 1.27
CA GLY A 206 24.12 -7.82 1.75
C GLY A 206 24.66 -6.89 0.66
N ARG A 207 24.09 -6.93 -0.54
CA ARG A 207 24.45 -6.03 -1.64
C ARG A 207 23.50 -4.86 -1.69
N THR A 208 24.02 -3.67 -1.87
CA THR A 208 23.23 -2.49 -2.21
C THR A 208 22.68 -2.63 -3.63
N VAL A 209 21.39 -2.42 -3.79
CA VAL A 209 20.69 -2.46 -5.08
C VAL A 209 19.93 -1.15 -5.23
N THR A 210 20.13 -0.46 -6.35
CA THR A 210 19.33 0.70 -6.72
C THR A 210 17.98 0.21 -7.24
N ARG A 211 16.91 0.61 -6.56
CA ARG A 211 15.52 0.24 -6.88
C ARG A 211 14.76 1.44 -7.41
N PRO A 212 14.37 1.46 -8.69
CA PRO A 212 13.46 2.47 -9.21
C PRO A 212 12.03 2.19 -8.73
N PHE A 213 11.30 3.27 -8.42
CA PHE A 213 9.90 3.21 -8.06
C PHE A 213 9.15 4.45 -8.55
N HIS A 214 7.83 4.37 -8.55
CA HIS A 214 6.94 5.41 -9.01
C HIS A 214 5.90 5.75 -7.96
N ILE A 215 5.43 6.99 -7.99
CA ILE A 215 4.25 7.43 -7.25
C ILE A 215 3.28 8.01 -8.27
N ALA A 216 2.15 7.34 -8.45
CA ALA A 216 1.04 7.83 -9.25
C ALA A 216 0.06 8.58 -8.34
N MET A 217 -0.33 9.77 -8.75
CA MET A 217 -1.34 10.61 -8.09
C MET A 217 -2.49 10.85 -9.05
N ALA A 218 -3.73 10.81 -8.54
CA ALA A 218 -4.91 11.15 -9.32
C ALA A 218 -5.92 11.92 -8.45
N ILE A 219 -6.74 12.76 -9.09
CA ILE A 219 -7.77 13.60 -8.46
C ILE A 219 -9.15 13.21 -9.00
N LYS A 220 -10.10 12.98 -8.09
CA LYS A 220 -11.52 12.74 -8.43
C LYS A 220 -12.25 14.01 -8.85
#